data_01b54e0040687ec36eeccc1b10d87f16
#
_entry.id   01b54e0040687ec36eeccc1b10d87f16
#
_cell.length_a   1.000
_cell.length_b   1.000
_cell.length_c   1.000
_cell.angle_alpha   90.00
_cell.angle_beta   90.00
_cell.angle_gamma   90.00
#
_symmetry.space_group_name_H-M   'P 1'
#
loop_
_entity.id
_entity.type
_entity.pdbx_description
1 polymer ?
#
loop_
_entity_poly.entity_id
_entity_poly.type
_entity_poly.pdbx_seq_one_letter_code
_entity_poly.pdbx_strand_id
1 'polypeptide(L)'
;MSAAETFTIWNNVFPAAALLTAYLAVILYRVVFEQAEARATRGVMGKYLSPAVMTEVLKDPDNLELGGVKRDMTVLFSDIRGFTSVSERMDPQDLVAFLNNFLTEMTDIVYVQKGVLDKYMGDCIMAFWGAPLIQPNHEIGRAHV
;
A
#
# COMPACT_ATOMS: atom_id res chain seq x y z
N MET A 1 -1.96 -61.71 -13.55
CA MET A 1 -1.50 -60.50 -14.22
C MET A 1 -0.30 -60.85 -15.09
N SER A 2 -0.40 -60.65 -16.40
CA SER A 2 0.68 -60.97 -17.35
C SER A 2 1.76 -59.89 -17.28
N ALA A 3 3.02 -60.26 -17.53
CA ALA A 3 4.15 -59.32 -17.57
C ALA A 3 3.90 -58.14 -18.57
N ALA A 4 3.16 -58.42 -19.65
CA ALA A 4 2.77 -57.41 -20.65
C ALA A 4 1.80 -56.37 -20.08
N GLU A 5 0.83 -56.74 -19.23
CA GLU A 5 -0.10 -55.81 -18.58
C GLU A 5 0.62 -54.92 -17.58
N THR A 6 1.57 -55.45 -16.83
CA THR A 6 2.39 -54.68 -15.89
C THR A 6 3.24 -53.65 -16.60
N PHE A 7 3.86 -54.02 -17.72
CA PHE A 7 4.69 -53.09 -18.54
C PHE A 7 3.84 -51.96 -19.12
N THR A 8 2.64 -52.25 -19.61
CA THR A 8 1.74 -51.23 -20.18
C THR A 8 1.25 -50.23 -19.10
N ILE A 9 0.95 -50.71 -17.88
CA ILE A 9 0.56 -49.88 -16.75
C ILE A 9 1.71 -48.90 -16.38
N TRP A 10 2.93 -49.40 -16.23
CA TRP A 10 4.07 -48.55 -15.89
C TRP A 10 4.39 -47.51 -16.97
N ASN A 11 4.26 -47.87 -18.24
CA ASN A 11 4.52 -46.97 -19.35
C ASN A 11 3.55 -45.78 -19.46
N ASN A 12 2.34 -45.92 -18.90
CA ASN A 12 1.34 -44.87 -18.87
C ASN A 12 1.31 -44.11 -17.54
N VAL A 13 1.65 -44.76 -16.42
CA VAL A 13 1.59 -44.16 -15.09
C VAL A 13 2.72 -43.13 -14.90
N PHE A 14 3.95 -43.40 -15.35
CA PHE A 14 5.07 -42.47 -15.21
C PHE A 14 4.87 -41.13 -15.96
N PRO A 15 4.45 -41.13 -17.24
CA PRO A 15 4.18 -39.88 -17.92
C PRO A 15 3.01 -39.10 -17.30
N ALA A 16 1.96 -39.78 -16.87
CA ALA A 16 0.82 -39.16 -16.20
C ALA A 16 1.23 -38.52 -14.85
N ALA A 17 2.02 -39.22 -14.05
CA ALA A 17 2.55 -38.69 -12.79
C ALA A 17 3.50 -37.49 -13.03
N ALA A 18 4.33 -37.56 -14.05
CA ALA A 18 5.23 -36.44 -14.42
C ALA A 18 4.44 -35.20 -14.86
N LEU A 19 3.40 -35.37 -15.65
CA LEU A 19 2.51 -34.25 -16.03
C LEU A 19 1.77 -33.65 -14.83
N LEU A 20 1.28 -34.49 -13.93
CA LEU A 20 0.61 -34.01 -12.73
C LEU A 20 1.55 -33.24 -11.81
N THR A 21 2.76 -33.73 -11.59
CA THR A 21 3.77 -33.05 -10.77
C THR A 21 4.22 -31.74 -11.40
N ALA A 22 4.44 -31.70 -12.72
CA ALA A 22 4.75 -30.47 -13.44
C ALA A 22 3.61 -29.44 -13.34
N TYR A 23 2.38 -29.89 -13.50
CA TYR A 23 1.19 -29.02 -13.35
C TYR A 23 1.08 -28.43 -11.95
N LEU A 24 1.24 -29.25 -10.91
CA LEU A 24 1.22 -28.81 -9.52
C LEU A 24 2.39 -27.83 -9.22
N ALA A 25 3.57 -28.08 -9.77
CA ALA A 25 4.72 -27.21 -9.61
C ALA A 25 4.46 -25.83 -10.26
N VAL A 26 3.85 -25.79 -11.44
CA VAL A 26 3.47 -24.52 -12.11
C VAL A 26 2.43 -23.76 -11.31
N ILE A 27 1.40 -24.44 -10.80
CA ILE A 27 0.39 -23.79 -9.96
C ILE A 27 1.03 -23.22 -8.69
N LEU A 28 1.86 -24.01 -8.00
CA LEU A 28 2.53 -23.57 -6.79
C LEU A 28 3.44 -22.38 -7.06
N TYR A 29 4.23 -22.44 -8.13
CA TYR A 29 5.07 -21.33 -8.58
C TYR A 29 4.22 -20.06 -8.80
N ARG A 30 3.13 -20.16 -9.56
CA ARG A 30 2.24 -19.06 -9.88
C ARG A 30 1.64 -18.42 -8.64
N VAL A 31 1.09 -19.23 -7.73
CA VAL A 31 0.50 -18.76 -6.48
C VAL A 31 1.53 -18.05 -5.60
N VAL A 32 2.74 -18.60 -5.48
CA VAL A 32 3.80 -18.01 -4.65
C VAL A 32 4.30 -16.68 -5.25
N PHE A 33 4.55 -16.63 -6.56
CA PHE A 33 5.08 -15.43 -7.21
C PHE A 33 4.05 -14.31 -7.35
N GLU A 34 2.80 -14.62 -7.74
CA GLU A 34 1.72 -13.62 -7.82
C GLU A 34 1.43 -12.99 -6.44
N GLN A 35 1.47 -13.79 -5.36
CA GLN A 35 1.30 -13.25 -4.01
C GLN A 35 2.48 -12.41 -3.53
N ALA A 36 3.70 -12.73 -3.94
CA ALA A 36 4.89 -11.96 -3.56
C ALA A 36 4.88 -10.57 -4.21
N GLU A 37 4.52 -10.47 -5.49
CA GLU A 37 4.43 -9.22 -6.24
C GLU A 37 3.31 -8.31 -5.69
N ALA A 38 2.14 -8.89 -5.42
CA ALA A 38 1.03 -8.17 -4.79
C ALA A 38 1.38 -7.64 -3.39
N ARG A 39 2.17 -8.39 -2.60
CA ARG A 39 2.64 -7.96 -1.27
C ARG A 39 3.64 -6.81 -1.37
N ALA A 40 4.57 -6.86 -2.32
CA ALA A 40 5.56 -5.80 -2.53
C ALA A 40 4.86 -4.48 -2.91
N THR A 41 3.92 -4.52 -3.84
CA THR A 41 3.15 -3.35 -4.28
C THR A 41 2.32 -2.76 -3.13
N ARG A 42 1.64 -3.60 -2.34
CA ARG A 42 0.91 -3.16 -1.14
C ARG A 42 1.83 -2.53 -0.10
N GLY A 43 3.03 -3.04 0.08
CA GLY A 43 4.01 -2.50 1.03
C GLY A 43 4.49 -1.09 0.68
N VAL A 44 4.65 -0.78 -0.60
CA VAL A 44 5.03 0.57 -1.06
C VAL A 44 3.85 1.54 -0.94
N MET A 45 2.67 1.15 -1.42
CA MET A 45 1.47 1.98 -1.37
C MET A 45 1.00 2.24 0.07
N GLY A 46 1.20 1.28 0.99
CA GLY A 46 0.83 1.42 2.40
C GLY A 46 1.59 2.50 3.17
N LYS A 47 2.65 3.06 2.59
CA LYS A 47 3.37 4.20 3.17
C LYS A 47 2.68 5.55 2.89
N TYR A 48 1.85 5.62 1.86
CA TYR A 48 1.22 6.85 1.39
C TYR A 48 -0.30 6.84 1.54
N LEU A 49 -0.90 5.66 1.52
CA LEU A 49 -2.34 5.47 1.61
C LEU A 49 -2.73 4.86 2.96
N SER A 50 -3.79 5.38 3.57
CA SER A 50 -4.38 4.70 4.72
C SER A 50 -4.86 3.29 4.33
N PRO A 51 -4.87 2.31 5.24
CA PRO A 51 -5.35 0.96 4.95
C PRO A 51 -6.78 0.93 4.37
N ALA A 52 -7.63 1.85 4.79
CA ALA A 52 -9.00 1.98 4.31
C ALA A 52 -9.03 2.44 2.83
N VAL A 53 -8.25 3.46 2.49
CA VAL A 53 -8.13 3.96 1.11
C VAL A 53 -7.49 2.91 0.21
N MET A 54 -6.45 2.23 0.69
CA MET A 54 -5.81 1.14 -0.04
C MET A 54 -6.79 0.02 -0.40
N THR A 55 -7.61 -0.41 0.58
CA THR A 55 -8.59 -1.48 0.36
C THR A 55 -9.60 -1.09 -0.72
N GLU A 56 -10.03 0.16 -0.73
CA GLU A 56 -11.01 0.65 -1.70
C GLU A 56 -10.41 0.79 -3.11
N VAL A 57 -9.21 1.34 -3.22
CA VAL A 57 -8.46 1.43 -4.49
C VAL A 57 -8.21 0.06 -5.11
N LEU A 58 -7.90 -0.96 -4.30
CA LEU A 58 -7.65 -2.33 -4.77
C LEU A 58 -8.93 -3.08 -5.18
N LYS A 59 -10.12 -2.62 -4.79
CA LYS A 59 -11.38 -3.23 -5.25
C LYS A 59 -11.68 -2.92 -6.71
N ASP A 60 -11.29 -1.75 -7.18
CA ASP A 60 -11.53 -1.31 -8.55
C ASP A 60 -10.29 -0.56 -9.10
N PRO A 61 -9.24 -1.33 -9.50
CA PRO A 61 -8.01 -0.77 -10.04
C PRO A 61 -8.21 -0.01 -11.37
N ASP A 62 -9.23 -0.36 -12.13
CA ASP A 62 -9.50 0.22 -13.44
C ASP A 62 -10.08 1.64 -13.32
N ASN A 63 -10.58 2.03 -12.16
CA ASN A 63 -11.04 3.38 -11.85
C ASN A 63 -9.90 4.38 -11.56
N LEU A 64 -8.65 3.91 -11.60
CA LEU A 64 -7.45 4.75 -11.50
C LEU A 64 -7.07 5.26 -12.89
N GLU A 65 -7.75 6.30 -13.36
CA GLU A 65 -7.41 6.93 -14.63
C GLU A 65 -6.01 7.58 -14.55
N LEU A 66 -5.06 7.07 -15.33
CA LEU A 66 -3.70 7.60 -15.43
C LEU A 66 -3.61 8.95 -16.14
N GLY A 67 -4.71 9.46 -16.67
CA GLY A 67 -4.78 10.69 -17.47
C GLY A 67 -4.92 11.99 -16.67
N GLY A 68 -5.04 11.91 -15.35
CA GLY A 68 -5.37 13.06 -14.50
C GLY A 68 -6.84 13.47 -14.63
N VAL A 69 -7.54 13.52 -13.52
CA VAL A 69 -8.97 13.92 -13.45
C VAL A 69 -9.07 15.21 -12.65
N LYS A 70 -9.84 16.18 -13.16
CA LYS A 70 -10.17 17.37 -12.38
C LYS A 70 -11.16 16.99 -11.28
N ARG A 71 -10.76 17.19 -10.01
CA ARG A 71 -11.58 16.89 -8.85
C ARG A 71 -11.51 18.03 -7.85
N ASP A 72 -12.58 18.20 -7.09
CA ASP A 72 -12.56 19.03 -5.89
C ASP A 72 -11.83 18.27 -4.80
N MET A 73 -10.78 18.86 -4.30
CA MET A 73 -9.89 18.26 -3.30
C MET A 73 -9.65 19.25 -2.16
N THR A 74 -9.43 18.66 -1.00
CA THR A 74 -8.91 19.41 0.12
C THR A 74 -7.46 19.11 0.33
N VAL A 75 -6.64 20.12 0.46
CA VAL A 75 -5.21 19.99 0.74
C VAL A 75 -4.92 20.61 2.10
N LEU A 76 -4.19 19.88 2.94
CA LEU A 76 -3.67 20.31 4.23
C LEU A 76 -2.15 20.50 4.12
N PHE A 77 -1.69 21.63 4.62
CA PHE A 77 -0.30 21.86 5.00
C PHE A 77 -0.27 22.15 6.50
N SER A 78 0.50 21.38 7.25
CA SER A 78 0.72 21.59 8.68
C SER A 78 2.21 21.66 8.96
N ASP A 79 2.59 22.66 9.76
CA ASP A 79 3.99 23.02 10.04
C ASP A 79 4.17 23.32 11.52
N ILE A 80 5.38 23.13 12.06
CA ILE A 80 5.68 23.42 13.46
C ILE A 80 6.07 24.89 13.62
N ARG A 81 5.27 25.63 14.35
CA ARG A 81 5.55 27.05 14.60
C ARG A 81 6.89 27.23 15.32
N GLY A 82 7.80 27.98 14.69
CA GLY A 82 9.11 28.30 15.27
C GLY A 82 10.11 27.14 15.24
N PHE A 83 9.90 26.15 14.38
CA PHE A 83 10.74 24.95 14.27
C PHE A 83 12.22 25.29 14.10
N THR A 84 12.56 26.27 13.27
CA THR A 84 13.96 26.71 13.05
C THR A 84 14.66 27.03 14.37
N SER A 85 14.00 27.81 15.24
CA SER A 85 14.56 28.18 16.54
C SER A 85 14.64 27.02 17.52
N VAL A 86 13.77 26.03 17.39
CA VAL A 86 13.80 24.81 18.20
C VAL A 86 14.93 23.90 17.73
N SER A 87 15.02 23.67 16.41
CA SER A 87 16.02 22.76 15.82
C SER A 87 17.46 23.21 16.04
N GLU A 88 17.73 24.53 16.05
CA GLU A 88 19.06 25.09 16.33
C GLU A 88 19.55 24.83 17.77
N ARG A 89 18.62 24.56 18.71
CA ARG A 89 18.93 24.37 20.12
C ARG A 89 18.91 22.91 20.58
N MET A 90 18.40 22.02 19.72
CA MET A 90 18.30 20.61 20.05
C MET A 90 19.51 19.84 19.58
N ASP A 91 19.84 18.78 20.33
CA ASP A 91 20.78 17.77 19.83
C ASP A 91 20.20 17.07 18.57
N PRO A 92 21.03 16.74 17.58
CA PRO A 92 20.54 16.10 16.34
C PRO A 92 19.73 14.82 16.56
N GLN A 93 20.07 14.01 17.57
CA GLN A 93 19.34 12.78 17.87
C GLN A 93 17.97 13.07 18.48
N ASP A 94 17.90 14.05 19.38
CA ASP A 94 16.64 14.49 19.99
C ASP A 94 15.72 15.14 18.97
N LEU A 95 16.31 15.93 18.05
CA LEU A 95 15.56 16.54 16.95
C LEU A 95 14.90 15.49 16.04
N VAL A 96 15.64 14.45 15.68
CA VAL A 96 15.10 13.34 14.88
C VAL A 96 13.99 12.60 15.62
N ALA A 97 14.17 12.34 16.91
CA ALA A 97 13.15 11.69 17.73
C ALA A 97 11.87 12.55 17.84
N PHE A 98 12.04 13.86 18.07
CA PHE A 98 10.94 14.82 18.12
C PHE A 98 10.15 14.87 16.80
N LEU A 99 10.87 15.01 15.67
CA LEU A 99 10.25 15.03 14.34
C LEU A 99 9.50 13.73 14.04
N ASN A 100 10.12 12.58 14.32
CA ASN A 100 9.48 11.29 14.09
C ASN A 100 8.19 11.14 14.90
N ASN A 101 8.18 11.54 16.15
CA ASN A 101 6.98 11.51 16.98
C ASN A 101 5.90 12.43 16.44
N PHE A 102 6.23 13.70 16.13
CA PHE A 102 5.28 14.65 15.58
C PHE A 102 4.69 14.17 14.24
N LEU A 103 5.54 13.77 13.30
CA LEU A 103 5.10 13.33 11.97
C LEU A 103 4.29 12.03 12.05
N THR A 104 4.59 11.14 12.99
CA THR A 104 3.81 9.91 13.21
C THR A 104 2.41 10.24 13.71
N GLU A 105 2.28 11.05 14.75
CA GLU A 105 0.97 11.46 15.29
C GLU A 105 0.11 12.17 14.25
N MET A 106 0.71 13.10 13.50
CA MET A 106 0.01 13.82 12.43
C MET A 106 -0.43 12.88 11.30
N THR A 107 0.40 11.91 10.94
CA THR A 107 0.08 10.91 9.91
C THR A 107 -1.07 10.02 10.36
N ASP A 108 -1.07 9.59 11.61
CA ASP A 108 -2.15 8.78 12.18
C ASP A 108 -3.48 9.52 12.15
N ILE A 109 -3.49 10.82 12.47
CA ILE A 109 -4.68 11.67 12.35
C ILE A 109 -5.17 11.74 10.91
N VAL A 110 -4.27 11.95 9.95
CA VAL A 110 -4.62 11.97 8.51
C VAL A 110 -5.24 10.64 8.10
N TYR A 111 -4.68 9.52 8.52
CA TYR A 111 -5.18 8.19 8.16
C TYR A 111 -6.52 7.84 8.81
N VAL A 112 -6.74 8.23 10.07
CA VAL A 112 -8.03 8.06 10.76
C VAL A 112 -9.13 8.82 10.01
N GLN A 113 -8.80 10.00 9.47
CA GLN A 113 -9.73 10.80 8.66
C GLN A 113 -9.80 10.35 7.18
N LYS A 114 -9.22 9.20 6.84
CA LYS A 114 -9.15 8.65 5.47
C LYS A 114 -8.47 9.58 4.47
N GLY A 115 -7.55 10.40 4.94
CA GLY A 115 -6.69 11.24 4.11
C GLY A 115 -5.60 10.44 3.43
N VAL A 116 -4.99 11.06 2.45
CA VAL A 116 -3.81 10.57 1.75
C VAL A 116 -2.63 11.46 2.14
N LEU A 117 -1.57 10.85 2.65
CA LEU A 117 -0.30 11.52 2.88
C LEU A 117 0.42 11.67 1.53
N ASP A 118 0.73 12.92 1.15
CA ASP A 118 1.52 13.17 -0.06
C ASP A 118 3.01 13.07 0.25
N LYS A 119 3.50 13.95 1.12
CA LYS A 119 4.91 13.98 1.50
C LYS A 119 5.15 14.72 2.81
N TYR A 120 6.37 14.52 3.33
CA TYR A 120 6.96 15.36 4.35
C TYR A 120 7.94 16.35 3.71
N MET A 121 7.96 17.59 4.21
CA MET A 121 8.87 18.65 3.78
C MET A 121 9.52 19.26 5.03
N GLY A 122 10.56 18.60 5.54
CA GLY A 122 11.13 18.94 6.85
C GLY A 122 10.16 18.62 7.97
N ASP A 123 9.71 19.64 8.70
CA ASP A 123 8.70 19.58 9.75
C ASP A 123 7.26 19.78 9.24
N CYS A 124 7.10 20.06 7.95
CA CYS A 124 5.80 20.22 7.31
C CYS A 124 5.27 18.88 6.80
N ILE A 125 3.99 18.62 7.01
CA ILE A 125 3.24 17.51 6.42
C ILE A 125 2.26 18.04 5.37
N MET A 126 2.24 17.41 4.20
CA MET A 126 1.25 17.65 3.16
C MET A 126 0.35 16.43 3.02
N ALA A 127 -0.94 16.66 3.16
CA ALA A 127 -1.96 15.64 3.01
C ALA A 127 -3.17 16.16 2.23
N PHE A 128 -3.98 15.26 1.68
CA PHE A 128 -5.16 15.66 0.94
C PHE A 128 -6.31 14.66 1.09
N TRP A 129 -7.53 15.13 0.75
CA TRP A 129 -8.79 14.37 0.72
C TRP A 129 -9.53 14.63 -0.59
N GLY A 130 -10.43 13.72 -0.98
CA GLY A 130 -11.22 13.81 -2.21
C GLY A 130 -10.61 13.06 -3.41
N ALA A 131 -9.41 12.51 -3.25
CA ALA A 131 -8.75 11.62 -4.20
C ALA A 131 -7.91 10.56 -3.46
N PRO A 132 -7.67 9.37 -4.03
CA PRO A 132 -8.27 8.85 -5.26
C PRO A 132 -9.76 8.56 -5.11
N LEU A 133 -10.26 8.41 -3.86
CA LEU A 133 -11.66 8.15 -3.55
C LEU A 133 -12.45 9.44 -3.45
N ILE A 134 -13.68 9.40 -3.95
CA ILE A 134 -14.64 10.48 -3.77
C ILE A 134 -15.12 10.46 -2.32
N GLN A 135 -14.90 11.55 -1.59
CA GLN A 135 -15.34 11.75 -0.22
C GLN A 135 -16.27 12.96 -0.17
N PRO A 136 -17.60 12.77 -0.15
CA PRO A 136 -18.55 13.87 -0.29
C PRO A 136 -18.49 14.91 0.85
N ASN A 137 -17.89 14.57 1.99
CA ASN A 137 -17.81 15.42 3.17
C ASN A 137 -16.38 15.82 3.56
N HIS A 138 -15.42 15.75 2.62
CA HIS A 138 -14.03 16.08 2.92
C HIS A 138 -13.84 17.56 3.33
N GLU A 139 -14.76 18.44 2.99
CA GLU A 139 -14.72 19.87 3.34
C GLU A 139 -15.10 20.14 4.80
N ILE A 140 -16.01 19.34 5.36
CA ILE A 140 -16.61 19.57 6.68
C ILE A 140 -15.72 19.06 7.81
N GLY A 141 -14.97 17.98 7.61
CA GLY A 141 -14.12 17.36 8.63
C GLY A 141 -12.93 18.22 9.08
N ARG A 142 -12.71 19.36 8.45
CA ARG A 142 -11.56 20.26 8.67
C ARG A 142 -11.83 21.47 9.57
N ALA A 143 -13.07 21.80 9.76
CA ALA A 143 -13.44 22.97 10.56
C ALA A 143 -13.29 22.77 12.09
N HIS A 144 -12.87 21.58 12.51
CA HIS A 144 -12.82 21.17 13.91
C HIS A 144 -11.45 20.67 14.38
N VAL A 145 -10.36 21.07 13.71
CA VAL A 145 -8.98 20.79 14.16
C VAL A 145 -8.36 22.05 14.73
#